data_df516e885b39b582588125b4c802ddd9
#
_entry.id   df516e885b39b582588125b4c802ddd9
#
_cell.length_a   1.000
_cell.length_b   1.000
_cell.length_c   1.000
_cell.angle_alpha   90.00
_cell.angle_beta   90.00
_cell.angle_gamma   90.00
#
_symmetry.space_group_name_H-M   'P 1'
#
loop_
_entity.id
_entity.type
_entity.pdbx_description
1 polymer ?
#
loop_
_entity_poly.entity_id
_entity_poly.type
_entity_poly.pdbx_seq_one_letter_code
_entity_poly.pdbx_strand_id
1 'polypeptide(L)'
;MTLLETLLAKGYFPKEALPSFSTRQYAKAISEKYDLLPSLFRNNKVITRHCVHNVSRKGTLRRKLGIPNPINFFRLAESITENWYDIHTCVNKSHISLTTPTSSTSGDRAFDRKYSLHALPELQAYLRSRHKYILKTDISRFYHSIYTHSIAWTYHTKDVAKKDRSNLLFGNLIDKCLQDSQDGQTIGIPIGPDTSLVIAESILARVDEKLKEKGIESGLRYIDDYYLGFSSRARS
;
A
#
# COMPACT_ATOMS: atom_id res chain seq x y z
N MET A 1 -8.61 -10.13 17.81
CA MET A 1 -7.32 -9.63 17.26
C MET A 1 -7.55 -8.23 16.75
N THR A 2 -6.79 -7.24 17.24
CA THR A 2 -6.87 -5.86 16.75
C THR A 2 -6.32 -5.76 15.34
N LEU A 3 -6.58 -4.65 14.63
CA LEU A 3 -6.02 -4.44 13.29
C LEU A 3 -4.48 -4.40 13.34
N LEU A 4 -3.90 -3.74 14.36
CA LEU A 4 -2.45 -3.73 14.56
C LEU A 4 -1.88 -5.15 14.75
N GLU A 5 -2.48 -5.93 15.65
CA GLU A 5 -2.05 -7.31 15.88
C GLU A 5 -2.15 -8.16 14.61
N THR A 6 -3.23 -8.00 13.83
CA THR A 6 -3.42 -8.70 12.56
C THR A 6 -2.35 -8.29 11.54
N LEU A 7 -2.05 -7.00 11.45
CA LEU A 7 -1.03 -6.47 10.53
C LEU A 7 0.37 -6.95 10.90
N LEU A 8 0.70 -6.98 12.19
CA LEU A 8 1.97 -7.52 12.69
C LEU A 8 2.08 -9.03 12.47
N ALA A 9 0.99 -9.79 12.63
CA ALA A 9 1.00 -11.24 12.54
C ALA A 9 1.00 -11.78 11.10
N LYS A 10 0.33 -11.10 10.17
CA LYS A 10 0.04 -11.59 8.82
C LYS A 10 0.53 -10.66 7.70
N GLY A 11 0.68 -9.35 7.98
CA GLY A 11 1.03 -8.33 6.98
C GLY A 11 2.52 -8.01 6.85
N TYR A 12 3.37 -8.61 7.68
CA TYR A 12 4.78 -8.26 7.77
C TYR A 12 5.61 -8.82 6.61
N PHE A 13 5.53 -10.12 6.37
CA PHE A 13 6.29 -10.76 5.30
C PHE A 13 5.61 -10.62 3.93
N PRO A 14 6.39 -10.60 2.83
CA PRO A 14 5.84 -10.83 1.50
C PRO A 14 5.08 -12.17 1.45
N LYS A 15 4.01 -12.23 0.67
CA LYS A 15 3.22 -13.46 0.47
C LYS A 15 4.04 -14.61 -0.15
N GLU A 16 5.13 -14.26 -0.85
CA GLU A 16 6.06 -15.19 -1.48
C GLU A 16 7.11 -15.75 -0.50
N ALA A 17 7.11 -15.30 0.77
CA ALA A 17 7.98 -15.86 1.80
C ALA A 17 7.57 -17.30 2.12
N LEU A 18 8.54 -18.10 2.56
CA LEU A 18 8.28 -19.50 2.93
C LEU A 18 7.25 -19.57 4.08
N PRO A 19 6.34 -20.56 4.08
CA PRO A 19 5.30 -20.70 5.11
C PRO A 19 5.86 -20.84 6.55
N SER A 20 7.11 -21.26 6.70
CA SER A 20 7.80 -21.32 7.99
C SER A 20 8.10 -19.95 8.59
N PHE A 21 8.14 -18.88 7.78
CA PHE A 21 8.31 -17.53 8.29
C PHE A 21 7.00 -17.00 8.85
N SER A 22 6.94 -16.83 10.16
CA SER A 22 5.77 -16.35 10.87
C SER A 22 6.14 -15.28 11.89
N THR A 23 5.33 -14.24 11.97
CA THR A 23 5.44 -13.15 12.95
C THR A 23 4.36 -13.21 14.03
N ARG A 24 3.62 -14.32 14.14
CA ARG A 24 2.53 -14.46 15.14
C ARG A 24 3.03 -14.27 16.57
N GLN A 25 4.20 -14.86 16.92
CA GLN A 25 4.80 -14.71 18.25
C GLN A 25 5.23 -13.26 18.51
N TYR A 26 5.77 -12.58 17.50
CA TYR A 26 6.11 -11.18 17.57
C TYR A 26 4.86 -10.32 17.82
N ALA A 27 3.80 -10.52 17.04
CA ALA A 27 2.53 -9.79 17.20
C ALA A 27 1.93 -10.00 18.60
N LYS A 28 1.94 -11.25 19.10
CA LYS A 28 1.48 -11.59 20.44
C LYS A 28 2.29 -10.89 21.52
N ALA A 29 3.62 -10.93 21.44
CA ALA A 29 4.51 -10.29 22.42
C ALA A 29 4.32 -8.75 22.44
N ILE A 30 4.11 -8.12 21.29
CA ILE A 30 3.81 -6.69 21.21
C ILE A 30 2.44 -6.41 21.86
N SER A 31 1.41 -7.19 21.53
CA SER A 31 0.06 -7.00 22.08
C SER A 31 0.01 -7.13 23.60
N GLU A 32 0.68 -8.15 24.14
CA GLU A 32 0.73 -8.42 25.59
C GLU A 32 1.51 -7.37 26.39
N LYS A 33 2.46 -6.69 25.75
CA LYS A 33 3.37 -5.74 26.41
C LYS A 33 3.28 -4.32 25.82
N TYR A 34 2.18 -4.00 25.17
CA TYR A 34 2.05 -2.76 24.41
C TYR A 34 2.36 -1.50 25.23
N ASP A 35 1.84 -1.43 26.47
CA ASP A 35 2.06 -0.29 27.36
C ASP A 35 3.48 -0.24 27.96
N LEU A 36 4.17 -1.37 27.94
CA LEU A 36 5.53 -1.54 28.48
C LEU A 36 6.60 -1.51 27.39
N LEU A 37 6.22 -1.22 26.12
CA LEU A 37 7.19 -1.20 25.02
C LEU A 37 8.29 -0.16 25.30
N PRO A 38 9.57 -0.55 25.12
CA PRO A 38 10.69 0.36 25.25
C PRO A 38 10.53 1.60 24.37
N SER A 39 11.09 2.73 24.82
CA SER A 39 11.11 3.99 24.07
C SER A 39 11.62 3.84 22.64
N LEU A 40 12.48 2.84 22.39
CA LEU A 40 12.98 2.47 21.07
C LEU A 40 11.85 2.20 20.05
N PHE A 41 10.73 1.64 20.47
CA PHE A 41 9.57 1.39 19.61
C PHE A 41 8.76 2.66 19.31
N ARG A 42 8.75 3.63 20.22
CA ARG A 42 7.85 4.80 20.15
C ARG A 42 8.55 6.10 19.75
N ASN A 43 9.73 6.39 20.32
CA ASN A 43 10.31 7.73 20.29
C ASN A 43 11.64 7.85 19.55
N ASN A 44 12.28 6.77 19.17
CA ASN A 44 13.63 6.83 18.62
C ASN A 44 13.63 6.80 17.10
N LYS A 45 14.52 7.59 16.52
CA LYS A 45 14.85 7.58 15.09
C LYS A 45 15.70 6.34 14.79
N VAL A 46 15.05 5.19 14.71
CA VAL A 46 15.70 3.96 14.28
C VAL A 46 15.69 3.96 12.77
N ILE A 47 16.79 4.42 12.18
CA ILE A 47 17.00 4.39 10.73
C ILE A 47 17.62 3.03 10.39
N THR A 48 16.96 2.27 9.53
CA THR A 48 17.40 0.95 9.12
C THR A 48 17.23 0.77 7.62
N ARG A 49 17.80 -0.31 7.11
CA ARG A 49 17.58 -0.77 5.74
C ARG A 49 16.75 -2.04 5.78
N HIS A 50 15.78 -2.17 4.87
CA HIS A 50 15.04 -3.42 4.73
C HIS A 50 15.93 -4.53 4.13
N CYS A 51 15.73 -5.76 4.58
CA CYS A 51 16.32 -6.94 3.95
C CYS A 51 15.71 -7.15 2.56
N VAL A 52 16.55 -7.48 1.58
CA VAL A 52 16.10 -7.79 0.22
C VAL A 52 15.95 -9.30 0.06
N HIS A 53 14.74 -9.75 -0.25
CA HIS A 53 14.45 -11.14 -0.60
C HIS A 53 14.21 -11.21 -2.13
N ASN A 54 15.09 -11.94 -2.82
CA ASN A 54 15.01 -12.07 -4.28
C ASN A 54 14.21 -13.30 -4.68
N VAL A 55 13.09 -13.10 -5.34
CA VAL A 55 12.23 -14.16 -5.89
C VAL A 55 12.48 -14.33 -7.38
N SER A 56 12.58 -15.55 -7.84
CA SER A 56 12.71 -15.89 -9.26
C SER A 56 11.45 -15.51 -10.03
N ARG A 57 11.63 -14.94 -11.21
CA ARG A 57 10.59 -14.72 -12.20
C ARG A 57 10.94 -15.53 -13.45
N LYS A 58 10.21 -15.30 -14.55
CA LYS A 58 10.49 -15.96 -15.83
C LYS A 58 11.92 -15.65 -16.31
N GLY A 59 12.68 -16.67 -16.64
CA GLY A 59 14.07 -16.55 -17.10
C GLY A 59 15.01 -16.06 -15.99
N THR A 60 15.89 -15.13 -16.33
CA THR A 60 16.90 -14.55 -15.43
C THR A 60 16.35 -13.40 -14.57
N LEU A 61 15.10 -13.00 -14.76
CA LEU A 61 14.51 -11.89 -14.05
C LEU A 61 14.31 -12.22 -12.57
N ARG A 62 14.55 -11.23 -11.71
CA ARG A 62 14.35 -11.30 -10.26
C ARG A 62 13.39 -10.21 -9.81
N ARG A 63 12.51 -10.56 -8.87
CA ARG A 63 11.69 -9.60 -8.15
C ARG A 63 12.29 -9.39 -6.76
N LYS A 64 12.69 -8.16 -6.48
CA LYS A 64 13.21 -7.78 -5.16
C LYS A 64 12.03 -7.46 -4.25
N LEU A 65 11.86 -8.25 -3.20
CA LEU A 65 10.89 -8.02 -2.13
C LEU A 65 11.63 -7.43 -0.94
N GLY A 66 10.96 -6.57 -0.17
CA GLY A 66 11.54 -5.94 1.01
C GLY A 66 10.95 -6.52 2.29
N ILE A 67 11.82 -6.82 3.25
CA ILE A 67 11.43 -7.20 4.62
C ILE A 67 11.96 -6.09 5.53
N PRO A 68 11.10 -5.19 6.05
CA PRO A 68 11.54 -4.09 6.89
C PRO A 68 12.06 -4.57 8.25
N ASN A 69 12.80 -3.72 8.95
CA ASN A 69 13.15 -3.98 10.34
C ASN A 69 11.87 -4.06 11.20
N PRO A 70 11.75 -5.00 12.16
CA PRO A 70 10.54 -5.18 12.96
C PRO A 70 10.07 -3.91 13.71
N ILE A 71 11.01 -3.11 14.23
CA ILE A 71 10.68 -1.86 14.95
C ILE A 71 10.08 -0.83 13.98
N ASN A 72 10.70 -0.64 12.81
CA ASN A 72 10.19 0.30 11.81
C ASN A 72 8.84 -0.17 11.24
N PHE A 73 8.68 -1.49 11.05
CA PHE A 73 7.41 -2.04 10.62
C PHE A 73 6.31 -1.82 11.66
N PHE A 74 6.61 -2.04 12.95
CA PHE A 74 5.68 -1.76 14.05
C PHE A 74 5.20 -0.30 14.01
N ARG A 75 6.12 0.67 13.97
CA ARG A 75 5.80 2.10 13.94
C ARG A 75 4.92 2.48 12.75
N LEU A 76 5.24 1.94 11.57
CA LEU A 76 4.44 2.17 10.37
C LEU A 76 3.05 1.53 10.49
N ALA A 77 2.98 0.29 10.99
CA ALA A 77 1.73 -0.43 11.21
C ALA A 77 0.85 0.27 12.25
N GLU A 78 1.43 0.73 13.36
CA GLU A 78 0.76 1.51 14.40
C GLU A 78 0.17 2.79 13.82
N SER A 79 0.97 3.58 13.11
CA SER A 79 0.50 4.82 12.47
C SER A 79 -0.64 4.58 11.46
N ILE A 80 -0.58 3.50 10.68
CA ILE A 80 -1.66 3.13 9.77
C ILE A 80 -2.92 2.71 10.53
N THR A 81 -2.78 1.93 11.59
CA THR A 81 -3.95 1.42 12.33
C THR A 81 -4.65 2.48 13.16
N GLU A 82 -3.91 3.39 13.75
CA GLU A 82 -4.46 4.55 14.48
C GLU A 82 -5.25 5.49 13.57
N ASN A 83 -4.85 5.61 12.30
CA ASN A 83 -5.49 6.49 11.33
C ASN A 83 -6.28 5.69 10.27
N TRP A 84 -6.67 4.46 10.58
CA TRP A 84 -7.31 3.57 9.62
C TRP A 84 -8.61 4.13 9.04
N TYR A 85 -9.40 4.82 9.81
CA TYR A 85 -10.65 5.44 9.35
C TYR A 85 -10.41 6.40 8.17
N ASP A 86 -9.46 7.32 8.31
CA ASP A 86 -9.14 8.32 7.29
C ASP A 86 -8.49 7.66 6.06
N ILE A 87 -7.60 6.69 6.29
CA ILE A 87 -6.96 5.91 5.23
C ILE A 87 -8.00 5.12 4.45
N HIS A 88 -8.90 4.42 5.14
CA HIS A 88 -9.97 3.64 4.52
C HIS A 88 -10.93 4.53 3.71
N THR A 89 -11.27 5.70 4.25
CA THR A 89 -12.05 6.71 3.52
C THR A 89 -11.32 7.17 2.26
N CYS A 90 -10.01 7.38 2.32
CA CYS A 90 -9.20 7.75 1.17
C CYS A 90 -9.19 6.67 0.08
N VAL A 91 -8.89 5.41 0.42
CA VAL A 91 -8.81 4.33 -0.57
C VAL A 91 -10.15 4.00 -1.21
N ASN A 92 -11.26 4.20 -0.50
CA ASN A 92 -12.61 3.98 -1.03
C ASN A 92 -13.11 5.06 -2.00
N LYS A 93 -12.36 6.15 -2.18
CA LYS A 93 -12.68 7.15 -3.20
C LYS A 93 -12.45 6.64 -4.63
N SER A 94 -11.60 5.63 -4.79
CA SER A 94 -11.42 5.00 -6.08
C SER A 94 -12.67 4.24 -6.51
N HIS A 95 -13.20 4.58 -7.67
CA HIS A 95 -14.35 3.90 -8.29
C HIS A 95 -13.94 2.74 -9.20
N ILE A 96 -12.66 2.63 -9.55
CA ILE A 96 -12.13 1.63 -10.49
C ILE A 96 -11.17 0.62 -9.86
N SER A 97 -10.75 0.80 -8.59
CA SER A 97 -9.85 -0.12 -7.92
C SER A 97 -10.52 -1.46 -7.61
N LEU A 98 -9.84 -2.54 -7.99
CA LEU A 98 -10.17 -3.92 -7.63
C LEU A 98 -9.38 -4.42 -6.43
N THR A 99 -8.38 -3.64 -5.99
CA THR A 99 -7.43 -4.03 -4.96
C THR A 99 -7.51 -3.17 -3.70
N THR A 100 -8.60 -2.41 -3.56
CA THR A 100 -8.88 -1.65 -2.33
C THR A 100 -8.74 -2.56 -1.11
N PRO A 101 -7.86 -2.21 -0.14
CA PRO A 101 -7.60 -3.04 1.02
C PRO A 101 -8.79 -3.02 1.98
N THR A 102 -9.24 -4.21 2.37
CA THR A 102 -10.26 -4.41 3.41
C THR A 102 -9.62 -5.20 4.54
N SER A 103 -9.80 -4.77 5.79
CA SER A 103 -9.25 -5.49 6.94
C SER A 103 -9.83 -6.89 7.03
N SER A 104 -8.95 -7.90 7.18
CA SER A 104 -9.34 -9.31 7.27
C SER A 104 -8.87 -9.93 8.58
N THR A 105 -9.79 -10.54 9.31
CA THR A 105 -9.47 -11.30 10.52
C THR A 105 -9.30 -12.80 10.23
N SER A 106 -9.97 -13.31 9.21
CA SER A 106 -10.01 -14.74 8.85
C SER A 106 -9.03 -15.13 7.73
N GLY A 107 -8.62 -14.18 6.87
CA GLY A 107 -7.70 -14.44 5.76
C GLY A 107 -6.26 -14.71 6.16
N ASP A 108 -5.45 -15.14 5.20
CA ASP A 108 -4.00 -15.38 5.36
C ASP A 108 -3.19 -14.08 5.41
N ARG A 109 -3.78 -12.96 5.02
CA ARG A 109 -3.19 -11.61 5.02
C ARG A 109 -3.93 -10.70 5.99
N ALA A 110 -3.31 -9.59 6.37
CA ALA A 110 -3.96 -8.58 7.20
C ALA A 110 -5.01 -7.78 6.41
N PHE A 111 -4.77 -7.61 5.12
CA PHE A 111 -5.71 -6.98 4.21
C PHE A 111 -6.04 -7.92 3.05
N ASP A 112 -7.34 -8.15 2.86
CA ASP A 112 -7.86 -8.74 1.64
C ASP A 112 -8.05 -7.65 0.58
N ARG A 113 -8.12 -8.07 -0.67
CA ARG A 113 -8.44 -7.19 -1.80
C ARG A 113 -9.93 -7.27 -2.09
N LYS A 114 -10.53 -6.16 -2.49
CA LYS A 114 -11.96 -6.10 -2.85
C LYS A 114 -12.37 -7.19 -3.85
N TYR A 115 -11.50 -7.50 -4.81
CA TYR A 115 -11.69 -8.59 -5.77
C TYR A 115 -10.46 -9.49 -5.83
N SER A 116 -10.69 -10.79 -5.98
CA SER A 116 -9.61 -11.74 -6.23
C SER A 116 -9.06 -11.58 -7.65
N LEU A 117 -7.83 -12.03 -7.88
CA LEU A 117 -7.24 -12.04 -9.23
C LEU A 117 -8.04 -12.90 -10.22
N HIS A 118 -8.75 -13.93 -9.72
CA HIS A 118 -9.58 -14.81 -10.55
C HIS A 118 -10.81 -14.10 -11.12
N ALA A 119 -11.31 -13.04 -10.50
CA ALA A 119 -12.43 -12.26 -11.01
C ALA A 119 -12.03 -11.31 -12.17
N LEU A 120 -10.74 -11.04 -12.34
CA LEU A 120 -10.26 -10.06 -13.31
C LEU A 120 -10.66 -10.34 -14.76
N PRO A 121 -10.59 -11.60 -15.31
CA PRO A 121 -10.99 -11.87 -16.68
C PRO A 121 -12.47 -11.56 -16.95
N GLU A 122 -13.37 -11.91 -16.01
CA GLU A 122 -14.79 -11.63 -16.12
C GLU A 122 -15.07 -10.12 -16.12
N LEU A 123 -14.49 -9.40 -15.17
CA LEU A 123 -14.61 -7.95 -15.09
C LEU A 123 -14.08 -7.24 -16.34
N GLN A 124 -12.98 -7.73 -16.89
CA GLN A 124 -12.43 -7.22 -18.16
C GLN A 124 -13.36 -7.51 -19.35
N ALA A 125 -13.96 -8.70 -19.40
CA ALA A 125 -14.94 -9.05 -20.44
C ALA A 125 -16.17 -8.13 -20.36
N TYR A 126 -16.67 -7.88 -19.13
CA TYR A 126 -17.76 -6.94 -18.90
C TYR A 126 -17.41 -5.52 -19.34
N LEU A 127 -16.20 -5.03 -19.02
CA LEU A 127 -15.75 -3.71 -19.46
C LEU A 127 -15.72 -3.61 -21.00
N ARG A 128 -15.19 -4.65 -21.67
CA ARG A 128 -15.10 -4.71 -23.15
C ARG A 128 -16.47 -4.75 -23.82
N SER A 129 -17.47 -5.39 -23.21
CA SER A 129 -18.82 -5.45 -23.78
C SER A 129 -19.51 -4.09 -23.85
N ARG A 130 -19.07 -3.13 -23.01
CA ARG A 130 -19.68 -1.80 -22.87
C ARG A 130 -18.93 -0.67 -23.59
N HIS A 131 -17.68 -0.93 -24.01
CA HIS A 131 -16.81 0.11 -24.58
C HIS A 131 -16.18 -0.33 -25.89
N LYS A 132 -16.24 0.58 -26.86
CA LYS A 132 -15.65 0.33 -28.19
C LYS A 132 -14.13 0.30 -28.16
N TYR A 133 -13.51 1.07 -27.26
CA TYR A 133 -12.07 1.16 -27.12
C TYR A 133 -11.66 0.91 -25.68
N ILE A 134 -10.61 0.11 -25.49
CA ILE A 134 -10.01 -0.18 -24.19
C ILE A 134 -8.54 0.23 -24.26
N LEU A 135 -8.16 1.17 -23.37
CA LEU A 135 -6.76 1.48 -23.11
C LEU A 135 -6.27 0.57 -21.98
N LYS A 136 -5.27 -0.26 -22.28
CA LYS A 136 -4.52 -1.00 -21.28
C LYS A 136 -3.18 -0.31 -21.07
N THR A 137 -2.85 0.04 -19.83
CA THR A 137 -1.58 0.65 -19.46
C THR A 137 -1.20 0.24 -18.05
N ASP A 138 0.09 0.36 -17.68
CA ASP A 138 0.61 0.12 -16.35
C ASP A 138 1.53 1.28 -15.92
N ILE A 139 1.78 1.39 -14.61
CA ILE A 139 2.77 2.33 -14.09
C ILE A 139 4.07 1.58 -13.90
N SER A 140 5.02 1.83 -14.80
CA SER A 140 6.31 1.16 -14.78
C SER A 140 7.03 1.32 -13.45
N ARG A 141 7.45 0.19 -12.84
CA ARG A 141 8.19 0.15 -11.57
C ARG A 141 7.49 0.91 -10.44
N PHE A 142 6.16 0.88 -10.37
CA PHE A 142 5.32 1.71 -9.51
C PHE A 142 5.85 1.80 -8.07
N TYR A 143 5.97 0.70 -7.34
CA TYR A 143 6.45 0.71 -5.94
C TYR A 143 7.84 1.33 -5.78
N HIS A 144 8.73 1.16 -6.74
CA HIS A 144 10.08 1.70 -6.71
C HIS A 144 10.14 3.19 -7.11
N SER A 145 9.09 3.72 -7.75
CA SER A 145 9.01 5.11 -8.20
C SER A 145 8.20 6.00 -7.25
N ILE A 146 7.53 5.44 -6.25
CA ILE A 146 6.76 6.22 -5.28
C ILE A 146 7.70 7.19 -4.57
N TYR A 147 7.38 8.49 -4.66
CA TYR A 147 8.02 9.52 -3.87
C TYR A 147 7.32 9.60 -2.51
N THR A 148 8.03 9.30 -1.43
CA THR A 148 7.39 9.08 -0.12
C THR A 148 6.63 10.30 0.38
N HIS A 149 7.10 11.51 0.12
CA HIS A 149 6.37 12.73 0.47
C HIS A 149 4.99 12.85 -0.21
N SER A 150 4.75 12.14 -1.33
CA SER A 150 3.43 12.10 -1.95
C SER A 150 2.37 11.45 -1.07
N ILE A 151 2.79 10.65 -0.08
CA ILE A 151 1.91 10.02 0.92
C ILE A 151 1.25 11.08 1.78
N ALA A 152 2.05 12.02 2.31
CA ALA A 152 1.50 13.14 3.07
C ALA A 152 0.56 14.00 2.22
N TRP A 153 0.89 14.22 0.94
CA TRP A 153 0.03 14.97 0.02
C TRP A 153 -1.27 14.25 -0.30
N THR A 154 -1.25 12.92 -0.29
CA THR A 154 -2.43 12.09 -0.51
C THR A 154 -3.48 12.32 0.57
N TYR A 155 -3.07 12.40 1.83
CA TYR A 155 -3.99 12.56 2.95
C TYR A 155 -4.33 14.01 3.28
N HIS A 156 -3.36 14.95 3.15
CA HIS A 156 -3.48 16.32 3.67
C HIS A 156 -3.37 17.41 2.60
N THR A 157 -3.24 17.10 1.34
CA THR A 157 -2.81 17.99 0.24
C THR A 157 -1.35 18.45 0.37
N LYS A 158 -0.77 18.86 -0.77
CA LYS A 158 0.64 19.27 -0.83
C LYS A 158 0.92 20.52 0.01
N ASP A 159 0.01 21.47 -0.01
CA ASP A 159 0.21 22.76 0.66
C ASP A 159 0.14 22.61 2.18
N VAL A 160 -0.84 21.84 2.68
CA VAL A 160 -0.97 21.54 4.11
C VAL A 160 0.26 20.79 4.61
N ALA A 161 0.67 19.71 3.93
CA ALA A 161 1.80 18.89 4.34
C ALA A 161 3.15 19.63 4.28
N LYS A 162 3.28 20.64 3.40
CA LYS A 162 4.48 21.49 3.33
C LYS A 162 4.51 22.58 4.38
N LYS A 163 3.33 23.13 4.72
CA LYS A 163 3.19 24.20 5.72
C LYS A 163 3.43 23.65 7.13
N ASP A 164 2.84 22.51 7.44
CA ASP A 164 3.04 21.79 8.70
C ASP A 164 3.85 20.52 8.42
N ARG A 165 5.15 20.54 8.79
CA ARG A 165 6.06 19.41 8.64
C ARG A 165 6.14 18.54 9.89
N SER A 166 5.31 18.80 10.88
CA SER A 166 5.28 18.02 12.12
C SER A 166 4.71 16.62 11.88
N ASN A 167 5.07 15.69 12.76
CA ASN A 167 4.49 14.35 12.77
C ASN A 167 3.06 14.32 13.36
N LEU A 168 2.49 15.48 13.73
CA LEU A 168 1.09 15.58 14.14
C LEU A 168 0.15 15.32 12.97
N LEU A 169 0.57 15.64 11.75
CA LEU A 169 -0.10 15.17 10.55
C LEU A 169 0.27 13.71 10.29
N PHE A 170 -0.68 12.81 10.42
CA PHE A 170 -0.42 11.37 10.27
C PHE A 170 0.20 10.99 8.92
N GLY A 171 -0.12 11.72 7.85
CA GLY A 171 0.53 11.51 6.55
C GLY A 171 2.03 11.81 6.56
N ASN A 172 2.48 12.83 7.31
CA ASN A 172 3.90 13.12 7.52
C ASN A 172 4.55 12.03 8.40
N LEU A 173 3.83 11.54 9.40
CA LEU A 173 4.31 10.45 10.25
C LEU A 173 4.52 9.17 9.45
N ILE A 174 3.56 8.78 8.61
CA ILE A 174 3.68 7.61 7.71
C ILE A 174 4.87 7.77 6.75
N ASP A 175 5.01 8.95 6.12
CA ASP A 175 6.15 9.28 5.26
C ASP A 175 7.49 9.09 6.03
N LYS A 176 7.56 9.64 7.25
CA LYS A 176 8.75 9.52 8.09
C LYS A 176 9.04 8.07 8.49
N CYS A 177 8.04 7.30 8.89
CA CYS A 177 8.20 5.88 9.22
C CYS A 177 8.75 5.06 8.04
N LEU A 178 8.29 5.37 6.82
CA LEU A 178 8.81 4.74 5.60
C LEU A 178 10.27 5.11 5.35
N GLN A 179 10.62 6.39 5.40
CA GLN A 179 12.01 6.84 5.23
C GLN A 179 12.93 6.16 6.25
N ASP A 180 12.52 6.11 7.52
CA ASP A 180 13.29 5.46 8.58
C ASP A 180 13.49 3.96 8.34
N SER A 181 12.58 3.29 7.63
CA SER A 181 12.66 1.87 7.28
C SER A 181 13.54 1.57 6.06
N GLN A 182 14.01 2.59 5.35
CA GLN A 182 14.75 2.46 4.10
C GLN A 182 15.95 3.40 4.01
N ASP A 183 16.69 3.53 5.09
CA ASP A 183 17.96 4.29 5.15
C ASP A 183 17.77 5.78 4.81
N GLY A 184 16.63 6.36 5.22
CA GLY A 184 16.30 7.76 4.93
C GLY A 184 15.93 8.06 3.48
N GLN A 185 15.84 7.04 2.61
CA GLN A 185 15.52 7.25 1.20
C GLN A 185 14.06 7.70 1.02
N THR A 186 13.86 8.64 0.10
CA THR A 186 12.54 9.23 -0.21
C THR A 186 11.92 8.70 -1.49
N ILE A 187 12.59 7.77 -2.19
CA ILE A 187 12.11 7.19 -3.44
C ILE A 187 12.00 5.68 -3.29
N GLY A 188 10.83 5.18 -3.65
CA GLY A 188 10.46 3.78 -3.56
C GLY A 188 9.89 3.41 -2.19
N ILE A 189 9.16 2.31 -2.17
CA ILE A 189 8.71 1.62 -0.95
C ILE A 189 8.94 0.12 -1.11
N PRO A 190 9.15 -0.63 -0.01
CA PRO A 190 9.40 -2.07 -0.09
C PRO A 190 8.18 -2.82 -0.66
N ILE A 191 8.41 -3.75 -1.58
CA ILE A 191 7.35 -4.63 -2.10
C ILE A 191 7.23 -5.82 -1.16
N GLY A 192 6.01 -6.13 -0.71
CA GLY A 192 5.73 -7.35 0.06
C GLY A 192 4.90 -7.16 1.32
N PRO A 193 5.25 -6.23 2.21
CA PRO A 193 4.42 -5.92 3.37
C PRO A 193 3.03 -5.38 2.98
N ASP A 194 2.00 -5.71 3.77
CA ASP A 194 0.65 -5.21 3.52
C ASP A 194 0.52 -3.68 3.72
N THR A 195 1.38 -3.10 4.55
CA THR A 195 1.50 -1.63 4.69
C THR A 195 1.78 -0.95 3.36
N SER A 196 2.60 -1.58 2.51
CA SER A 196 2.92 -1.04 1.17
C SER A 196 1.71 -1.10 0.22
N LEU A 197 0.84 -2.11 0.34
CA LEU A 197 -0.42 -2.17 -0.42
C LEU A 197 -1.34 -1.02 -0.01
N VAL A 198 -1.51 -0.78 1.28
CA VAL A 198 -2.34 0.32 1.81
C VAL A 198 -1.87 1.67 1.27
N ILE A 199 -0.57 1.93 1.34
CA ILE A 199 0.03 3.18 0.86
C ILE A 199 -0.13 3.34 -0.65
N ALA A 200 0.17 2.28 -1.40
CA ALA A 200 0.02 2.25 -2.85
C ALA A 200 -1.42 2.57 -3.28
N GLU A 201 -2.40 1.90 -2.66
CA GLU A 201 -3.82 2.11 -2.95
C GLU A 201 -4.29 3.52 -2.57
N SER A 202 -3.77 4.10 -1.49
CA SER A 202 -4.11 5.48 -1.10
C SER A 202 -3.63 6.49 -2.15
N ILE A 203 -2.39 6.35 -2.64
CA ILE A 203 -1.85 7.23 -3.69
C ILE A 203 -2.65 7.06 -4.99
N LEU A 204 -2.93 5.81 -5.38
CA LEU A 204 -3.63 5.52 -6.63
C LEU A 204 -5.10 5.93 -6.56
N ALA A 205 -5.75 5.89 -5.39
CA ALA A 205 -7.10 6.41 -5.23
C ALA A 205 -7.19 7.90 -5.60
N ARG A 206 -6.15 8.70 -5.28
CA ARG A 206 -6.08 10.10 -5.70
C ARG A 206 -5.85 10.26 -7.21
N VAL A 207 -5.11 9.35 -7.82
CA VAL A 207 -4.97 9.32 -9.28
C VAL A 207 -6.32 9.00 -9.93
N ASP A 208 -7.04 8.02 -9.40
CA ASP A 208 -8.37 7.62 -9.87
C ASP A 208 -9.39 8.75 -9.76
N GLU A 209 -9.37 9.52 -8.65
CA GLU A 209 -10.19 10.74 -8.51
C GLU A 209 -9.88 11.75 -9.63
N LYS A 210 -8.59 11.99 -9.91
CA LYS A 210 -8.19 12.92 -10.99
C LYS A 210 -8.55 12.41 -12.39
N LEU A 211 -8.53 11.12 -12.62
CA LEU A 211 -9.01 10.53 -13.87
C LEU A 211 -10.53 10.77 -14.02
N LYS A 212 -11.29 10.57 -12.94
CA LYS A 212 -12.73 10.86 -12.91
C LYS A 212 -13.04 12.34 -13.18
N GLU A 213 -12.30 13.26 -12.54
CA GLU A 213 -12.42 14.70 -12.79
C GLU A 213 -12.18 15.09 -14.27
N LYS A 214 -11.37 14.29 -14.98
CA LYS A 214 -11.11 14.44 -16.44
C LYS A 214 -12.12 13.69 -17.32
N GLY A 215 -13.20 13.14 -16.74
CA GLY A 215 -14.23 12.43 -17.49
C GLY A 215 -13.91 10.96 -17.79
N ILE A 216 -12.86 10.38 -17.18
CA ILE A 216 -12.53 8.96 -17.30
C ILE A 216 -13.22 8.23 -16.15
N GLU A 217 -14.48 7.84 -16.37
CA GLU A 217 -15.32 7.25 -15.32
C GLU A 217 -15.38 5.73 -15.37
N SER A 218 -15.11 5.14 -16.52
CA SER A 218 -15.22 3.70 -16.73
C SER A 218 -13.85 3.03 -16.84
N GLY A 219 -13.60 2.09 -15.95
CA GLY A 219 -12.32 1.38 -15.94
C GLY A 219 -12.24 0.35 -14.83
N LEU A 220 -11.13 -0.37 -14.85
CA LEU A 220 -10.71 -1.31 -13.82
C LEU A 220 -9.22 -1.05 -13.54
N ARG A 221 -8.85 -1.03 -12.27
CA ARG A 221 -7.45 -0.97 -11.86
C ARG A 221 -7.11 -2.14 -10.93
N TYR A 222 -6.07 -2.88 -11.27
CA TYR A 222 -5.51 -3.93 -10.42
C TYR A 222 -4.08 -3.53 -10.02
N ILE A 223 -3.93 -2.90 -8.86
CA ILE A 223 -2.72 -2.21 -8.39
C ILE A 223 -2.33 -1.14 -9.44
N ASP A 224 -1.22 -1.29 -10.13
CA ASP A 224 -0.64 -0.40 -11.13
C ASP A 224 -1.12 -0.67 -12.57
N ASP A 225 -1.84 -1.78 -12.80
CA ASP A 225 -2.44 -2.13 -14.11
C ASP A 225 -3.80 -1.45 -14.31
N TYR A 226 -3.92 -0.60 -15.31
CA TYR A 226 -5.16 0.11 -15.69
C TYR A 226 -5.79 -0.47 -16.96
N TYR A 227 -7.11 -0.60 -16.93
CA TYR A 227 -7.96 -0.93 -18.07
C TYR A 227 -9.05 0.14 -18.13
N LEU A 228 -8.95 1.10 -19.06
CA LEU A 228 -9.87 2.23 -19.16
C LEU A 228 -10.73 2.09 -20.40
N GLY A 229 -12.05 2.25 -20.25
CA GLY A 229 -13.04 2.09 -21.31
C GLY A 229 -13.46 3.43 -21.91
N PHE A 230 -13.52 3.51 -23.25
CA PHE A 230 -13.94 4.71 -23.99
C PHE A 230 -14.96 4.38 -25.07
N SER A 231 -15.95 5.26 -25.24
CA SER A 231 -16.95 5.17 -26.32
C SER A 231 -16.44 5.71 -27.66
N SER A 232 -15.50 6.65 -27.65
CA SER A 232 -14.84 7.22 -28.82
C SER A 232 -13.33 7.20 -28.68
N ARG A 233 -12.62 7.18 -29.82
CA ARG A 233 -11.16 7.32 -29.82
C ARG A 233 -10.81 8.75 -29.38
N ALA A 234 -9.90 8.91 -28.42
CA ALA A 234 -9.40 10.22 -28.07
C ALA A 234 -8.85 10.90 -29.32
N ARG A 235 -9.27 12.13 -29.59
CA ARG A 235 -8.59 12.96 -30.60
C ARG A 235 -7.27 13.40 -29.97
N SER A 236 -6.19 13.10 -30.62
CA SER A 236 -4.83 13.55 -30.30
C SER A 236 -4.74 15.07 -30.23
#